data_9af07a3702f62e44a1b391874cf2e330
#
_entry.id   9af07a3702f62e44a1b391874cf2e330
#
_cell.length_a   1.000
_cell.length_b   1.000
_cell.length_c   1.000
_cell.angle_alpha   90.00
_cell.angle_beta   90.00
_cell.angle_gamma   90.00
#
_symmetry.space_group_name_H-M   'P 1'
#
loop_
_entity.id
_entity.type
_entity.pdbx_description
1 polymer ?
#
loop_
_entity_poly.entity_id
_entity_poly.type
_entity_poly.pdbx_seq_one_letter_code
_entity_poly.pdbx_strand_id
1 'polypeptide(L)'
;MPGNRQSSYCDGKVLWQIPPLLVALTFMGSVKKKNIAEVMKLEDFGYNSKLQKLRIENNLSDFEIGRVIAEHKERYIVKTENGEYEAEITGNLRFTAKSRIDFPAVGDWVALTTYDAEFSVIHKTLPRLSMITRQAVGQFGEIQIIATNIDYAFLIQAVDRDFNINRLERYLTICYSSKVKPIIVLTKTDLINEQKITEITDSIKQRIKDIVVFAISNETQDGYEALQMNIEKGKTYCMLGSSGVGKSTLLNNLSGKTLMRTDTISQITNKGRHITSHRELIVLESGGILVDNSGMREVGIADTSSGLETTFDRIIRLSLNCKFKDCTHTNEIGCSVIEAVENGEIDKKSYENYLKMEREKAHFESTIEERRKKDKEFGKVIKNYKKDMKKNKFLT
;
A
#
# COMPACT_ATOMS: atom_id res chain seq x y z
N MET A 1 -21.49 -39.77 -71.51
CA MET A 1 -21.38 -41.20 -71.20
C MET A 1 -20.10 -41.46 -70.41
N PRO A 2 -20.14 -42.32 -69.40
CA PRO A 2 -19.15 -42.33 -68.32
C PRO A 2 -18.02 -43.33 -68.58
N GLY A 3 -16.88 -43.10 -68.06
CA GLY A 3 -15.74 -44.03 -68.11
C GLY A 3 -15.01 -44.10 -66.77
N ASN A 4 -15.42 -45.07 -66.02
CA ASN A 4 -14.74 -45.94 -65.04
C ASN A 4 -13.54 -45.41 -64.21
N ARG A 5 -13.85 -45.34 -62.96
CA ARG A 5 -12.90 -45.45 -61.85
C ARG A 5 -12.44 -46.91 -61.68
N GLN A 6 -11.18 -47.18 -61.57
CA GLN A 6 -10.64 -48.36 -60.90
C GLN A 6 -9.82 -47.93 -59.71
N SER A 7 -10.33 -48.23 -58.51
CA SER A 7 -9.61 -48.20 -57.27
C SER A 7 -8.90 -49.53 -57.06
N SER A 8 -7.61 -49.54 -56.86
CA SER A 8 -6.89 -50.68 -56.29
C SER A 8 -6.45 -50.27 -54.86
N TYR A 9 -7.05 -50.94 -53.93
CA TYR A 9 -6.64 -50.94 -52.51
C TYR A 9 -5.43 -51.89 -52.37
N CYS A 10 -4.32 -51.37 -51.82
CA CYS A 10 -3.36 -52.16 -51.07
C CYS A 10 -2.72 -51.22 -50.02
N ASP A 11 -2.87 -51.64 -48.76
CA ASP A 11 -2.10 -51.22 -47.57
C ASP A 11 -2.02 -49.74 -47.21
N GLY A 12 -3.06 -49.27 -46.60
CA GLY A 12 -3.16 -48.45 -45.37
C GLY A 12 -2.17 -47.31 -45.06
N LYS A 13 -1.58 -46.57 -46.04
CA LYS A 13 -0.87 -45.30 -45.77
C LYS A 13 -1.02 -44.35 -46.95
N VAL A 14 -1.76 -43.28 -46.76
CA VAL A 14 -1.81 -42.15 -47.72
C VAL A 14 -0.53 -41.32 -47.56
N LEU A 15 0.41 -41.46 -48.50
CA LEU A 15 1.56 -40.60 -48.62
C LEU A 15 1.19 -39.39 -49.51
N TRP A 16 1.04 -38.24 -48.90
CA TRP A 16 0.96 -36.98 -49.61
C TRP A 16 2.36 -36.62 -50.14
N GLN A 17 2.55 -36.61 -51.44
CA GLN A 17 3.77 -36.06 -52.07
C GLN A 17 3.77 -34.54 -51.91
N ILE A 18 4.69 -34.03 -51.11
CA ILE A 18 4.98 -32.60 -50.92
C ILE A 18 6.00 -32.17 -51.99
N PRO A 19 5.80 -31.04 -52.74
CA PRO A 19 6.75 -30.59 -53.76
C PRO A 19 8.12 -30.23 -53.14
N PRO A 20 9.22 -30.40 -53.87
CA PRO A 20 10.59 -30.27 -53.30
C PRO A 20 11.04 -28.87 -52.88
N LEU A 21 10.19 -27.86 -52.98
CA LEU A 21 10.52 -26.49 -52.53
C LEU A 21 10.25 -26.22 -51.05
N LEU A 22 9.66 -27.15 -50.30
CA LEU A 22 9.36 -26.95 -48.88
C LEU A 22 10.35 -27.66 -47.93
N VAL A 23 11.32 -28.42 -48.45
CA VAL A 23 12.28 -29.16 -47.63
C VAL A 23 13.49 -28.32 -47.21
N ALA A 24 13.68 -27.15 -47.79
CA ALA A 24 14.82 -26.27 -47.46
C ALA A 24 14.61 -25.39 -46.21
N LEU A 25 13.40 -25.37 -45.60
CA LEU A 25 13.09 -24.53 -44.41
C LEU A 25 13.02 -25.30 -43.09
N THR A 26 13.28 -26.64 -43.10
CA THR A 26 13.18 -27.46 -41.87
C THR A 26 14.54 -27.74 -41.22
N PHE A 27 15.64 -27.16 -41.70
CA PHE A 27 16.99 -27.32 -41.15
C PHE A 27 17.65 -26.02 -40.72
N MET A 28 16.89 -24.96 -40.41
CA MET A 28 17.43 -23.85 -39.66
C MET A 28 17.06 -24.05 -38.20
N GLY A 29 18.10 -24.30 -37.42
CA GLY A 29 18.08 -24.71 -36.05
C GLY A 29 17.14 -23.92 -35.18
N SER A 30 16.75 -24.55 -34.07
CA SER A 30 16.05 -23.94 -32.96
C SER A 30 16.77 -22.66 -32.54
N VAL A 31 16.44 -21.55 -33.19
CA VAL A 31 16.64 -20.24 -32.62
C VAL A 31 15.72 -20.22 -31.42
N LYS A 32 16.31 -20.40 -30.23
CA LYS A 32 15.65 -20.06 -28.98
C LYS A 32 14.97 -18.70 -29.24
N LYS A 33 13.63 -18.67 -29.25
CA LYS A 33 12.90 -17.42 -29.12
C LYS A 33 13.47 -16.77 -27.87
N LYS A 34 14.42 -15.86 -28.00
CA LYS A 34 14.65 -14.83 -26.99
C LYS A 34 13.28 -14.19 -26.88
N ASN A 35 12.61 -14.44 -25.76
CA ASN A 35 11.54 -13.58 -25.33
C ASN A 35 12.13 -12.17 -25.43
N ILE A 36 11.65 -11.38 -26.38
CA ILE A 36 11.80 -9.94 -26.36
C ILE A 36 10.98 -9.57 -25.14
N ALA A 37 11.64 -9.49 -23.98
CA ALA A 37 11.04 -8.91 -22.79
C ALA A 37 10.60 -7.51 -23.26
N GLU A 38 9.29 -7.26 -23.29
CA GLU A 38 8.78 -5.92 -23.50
C GLU A 38 9.55 -5.02 -22.53
N VAL A 39 10.27 -4.04 -23.07
CA VAL A 39 11.02 -3.08 -22.27
C VAL A 39 9.97 -2.29 -21.48
N MET A 40 9.78 -2.63 -20.23
CA MET A 40 8.83 -1.96 -19.35
C MET A 40 9.36 -0.55 -19.08
N LYS A 41 8.52 0.44 -19.33
CA LYS A 41 8.85 1.86 -19.12
C LYS A 41 8.62 2.24 -17.65
N LEU A 42 9.28 3.30 -17.17
CA LEU A 42 9.06 3.80 -15.82
C LEU A 42 7.59 4.15 -15.54
N GLU A 43 6.85 4.60 -16.55
CA GLU A 43 5.43 4.91 -16.48
C GLU A 43 4.58 3.67 -16.12
N ASP A 44 4.98 2.48 -16.57
CA ASP A 44 4.31 1.23 -16.22
C ASP A 44 4.48 0.89 -14.73
N PHE A 45 5.49 1.47 -14.08
CA PHE A 45 5.71 1.42 -12.62
C PHE A 45 5.16 2.63 -11.89
N GLY A 46 4.42 3.53 -12.56
CA GLY A 46 3.80 4.69 -11.95
C GLY A 46 4.64 5.97 -11.94
N TYR A 47 5.76 6.01 -12.69
CA TYR A 47 6.48 7.26 -12.88
C TYR A 47 5.60 8.26 -13.65
N ASN A 48 5.64 9.52 -13.27
CA ASN A 48 4.77 10.53 -13.84
C ASN A 48 5.42 11.92 -13.86
N SER A 49 4.75 12.88 -14.50
CA SER A 49 5.23 14.25 -14.65
C SER A 49 5.55 14.96 -13.33
N LYS A 50 4.82 14.63 -12.24
CA LYS A 50 5.11 15.19 -10.90
C LYS A 50 6.45 14.70 -10.37
N LEU A 51 6.72 13.40 -10.51
CA LEU A 51 8.00 12.80 -10.11
C LEU A 51 9.15 13.30 -10.97
N GLN A 52 8.92 13.47 -12.27
CA GLN A 52 9.90 14.06 -13.18
C GLN A 52 10.27 15.51 -12.75
N LYS A 53 9.27 16.31 -12.39
CA LYS A 53 9.50 17.67 -11.86
C LYS A 53 10.32 17.63 -10.57
N LEU A 54 9.96 16.77 -9.62
CA LEU A 54 10.69 16.58 -8.37
C LEU A 54 12.14 16.11 -8.60
N ARG A 55 12.38 15.24 -9.60
CA ARG A 55 13.73 14.82 -10.00
C ARG A 55 14.59 16.01 -10.42
N ILE A 56 14.06 16.88 -11.27
CA ILE A 56 14.76 18.09 -11.76
C ILE A 56 15.01 19.08 -10.61
N GLU A 57 13.99 19.38 -9.81
CA GLU A 57 14.07 20.33 -8.68
C GLU A 57 15.08 19.88 -7.60
N ASN A 58 15.32 18.56 -7.49
CA ASN A 58 16.28 18.01 -6.53
C ASN A 58 17.67 17.75 -7.12
N ASN A 59 17.96 18.21 -8.36
CA ASN A 59 19.23 18.02 -9.07
C ASN A 59 19.63 16.54 -9.22
N LEU A 60 18.66 15.68 -9.56
CA LEU A 60 18.87 14.24 -9.73
C LEU A 60 18.81 13.80 -11.19
N SER A 61 18.95 14.71 -12.14
CA SER A 61 18.84 14.43 -13.58
C SER A 61 19.96 13.54 -14.10
N ASP A 62 21.13 13.58 -13.48
CA ASP A 62 22.31 12.80 -13.90
C ASP A 62 22.27 11.35 -13.39
N PHE A 63 21.36 11.02 -12.50
CA PHE A 63 21.22 9.66 -11.96
C PHE A 63 20.17 8.87 -12.71
N GLU A 64 20.37 7.56 -12.80
CA GLU A 64 19.32 6.63 -13.19
C GLU A 64 18.20 6.65 -12.12
N ILE A 65 16.95 6.45 -12.55
CA ILE A 65 15.80 6.40 -11.67
C ILE A 65 15.24 4.99 -11.63
N GLY A 66 14.96 4.50 -10.43
CA GLY A 66 14.29 3.24 -10.22
C GLY A 66 13.25 3.31 -9.10
N ARG A 67 12.38 2.32 -9.07
CA ARG A 67 11.39 2.16 -8.02
C ARG A 67 11.77 1.01 -7.10
N VAL A 68 11.75 1.24 -5.79
CA VAL A 68 11.97 0.18 -4.80
C VAL A 68 10.77 -0.75 -4.80
N ILE A 69 10.99 -2.00 -5.20
CA ILE A 69 9.95 -3.02 -5.30
C ILE A 69 9.95 -3.98 -4.11
N ALA A 70 11.09 -4.19 -3.45
CA ALA A 70 11.19 -5.00 -2.23
C ALA A 70 12.27 -4.46 -1.28
N GLU A 71 12.13 -4.77 0.02
CA GLU A 71 13.09 -4.42 1.08
C GLU A 71 13.43 -5.67 1.90
N HIS A 72 14.72 -5.98 2.05
CA HIS A 72 15.24 -7.11 2.81
C HIS A 72 16.43 -6.69 3.70
N LYS A 73 16.19 -6.44 4.98
CA LYS A 73 17.26 -6.17 5.97
C LYS A 73 18.32 -5.16 5.49
N GLU A 74 17.89 -3.98 5.05
CA GLU A 74 18.73 -2.90 4.51
C GLU A 74 19.29 -3.13 3.09
N ARG A 75 18.89 -4.19 2.41
CA ARG A 75 19.03 -4.37 0.98
C ARG A 75 17.70 -4.12 0.29
N TYR A 76 17.77 -3.57 -0.89
CA TYR A 76 16.60 -3.18 -1.68
C TYR A 76 16.65 -3.88 -3.02
N ILE A 77 15.49 -4.24 -3.54
CA ILE A 77 15.37 -4.57 -4.96
C ILE A 77 14.77 -3.36 -5.64
N VAL A 78 15.45 -2.84 -6.63
CA VAL A 78 15.04 -1.66 -7.39
C VAL A 78 14.79 -2.02 -8.84
N LYS A 79 13.61 -1.66 -9.34
CA LYS A 79 13.24 -1.80 -10.75
C LYS A 79 13.49 -0.50 -11.48
N THR A 80 14.28 -0.60 -12.57
CA THR A 80 14.56 0.49 -13.51
C THR A 80 14.04 0.10 -14.91
N GLU A 81 14.21 0.96 -15.91
CA GLU A 81 13.92 0.62 -17.31
C GLU A 81 14.83 -0.49 -17.83
N ASN A 82 16.06 -0.59 -17.29
CA ASN A 82 17.09 -1.52 -17.77
C ASN A 82 17.01 -2.90 -17.12
N GLY A 83 16.31 -3.02 -15.96
CA GLY A 83 16.20 -4.28 -15.25
C GLY A 83 15.88 -4.14 -13.76
N GLU A 84 16.09 -5.23 -13.05
CA GLU A 84 15.99 -5.31 -11.59
C GLU A 84 17.39 -5.46 -11.01
N TYR A 85 17.67 -4.69 -9.97
CA TYR A 85 18.98 -4.65 -9.33
C TYR A 85 18.85 -4.82 -7.83
N GLU A 86 19.73 -5.61 -7.23
CA GLU A 86 20.01 -5.48 -5.81
C GLU A 86 20.65 -4.12 -5.56
N ALA A 87 20.19 -3.41 -4.54
CA ALA A 87 20.66 -2.08 -4.24
C ALA A 87 21.01 -1.91 -2.75
N GLU A 88 22.09 -1.20 -2.49
CA GLU A 88 22.46 -0.71 -1.16
C GLU A 88 22.45 0.82 -1.14
N ILE A 89 22.29 1.40 0.05
CA ILE A 89 22.37 2.84 0.22
C ILE A 89 23.82 3.30 0.39
N THR A 90 24.11 4.52 -0.05
CA THR A 90 25.44 5.13 0.21
C THR A 90 25.68 5.29 1.71
N GLY A 91 26.96 5.25 2.12
CA GLY A 91 27.36 5.54 3.49
C GLY A 91 26.91 6.93 3.95
N ASN A 92 26.88 7.91 3.04
CA ASN A 92 26.39 9.27 3.33
C ASN A 92 24.89 9.27 3.68
N LEU A 93 24.05 8.56 2.93
CA LEU A 93 22.61 8.44 3.21
C LEU A 93 22.41 7.76 4.57
N ARG A 94 23.16 6.70 4.87
CA ARG A 94 23.14 6.01 6.16
C ARG A 94 23.54 6.90 7.32
N PHE A 95 24.57 7.72 7.14
CA PHE A 95 25.09 8.62 8.19
C PHE A 95 24.18 9.83 8.44
N THR A 96 23.53 10.36 7.41
CA THR A 96 22.67 11.54 7.51
C THR A 96 21.24 11.20 7.97
N ALA A 97 20.81 9.95 7.87
CA ALA A 97 19.50 9.51 8.31
C ALA A 97 19.34 9.71 9.82
N LYS A 98 18.25 10.36 10.21
CA LYS A 98 17.90 10.64 11.61
C LYS A 98 16.86 9.67 12.16
N SER A 99 16.12 9.04 11.28
CA SER A 99 15.02 8.15 11.60
C SER A 99 14.80 7.10 10.50
N ARG A 100 13.98 6.10 10.78
CA ARG A 100 13.61 5.11 9.76
C ARG A 100 12.88 5.69 8.55
N ILE A 101 12.26 6.87 8.69
CA ILE A 101 11.56 7.53 7.59
C ILE A 101 12.54 8.02 6.51
N ASP A 102 13.79 8.26 6.87
CA ASP A 102 14.81 8.78 5.94
C ASP A 102 15.38 7.69 5.02
N PHE A 103 15.15 6.41 5.35
CA PHE A 103 15.58 5.30 4.51
C PHE A 103 14.56 5.01 3.39
N PRO A 104 15.02 4.43 2.26
CA PRO A 104 14.11 3.97 1.23
C PRO A 104 13.13 2.94 1.76
N ALA A 105 11.92 2.94 1.21
CA ALA A 105 10.86 1.98 1.51
C ALA A 105 10.20 1.50 0.22
N VAL A 106 9.45 0.41 0.29
CA VAL A 106 8.71 -0.12 -0.87
C VAL A 106 7.76 0.93 -1.44
N GLY A 107 7.88 1.16 -2.75
CA GLY A 107 7.17 2.20 -3.48
C GLY A 107 7.95 3.49 -3.71
N ASP A 108 9.09 3.68 -3.02
CA ASP A 108 9.92 4.87 -3.22
C ASP A 108 10.58 4.91 -4.60
N TRP A 109 10.68 6.10 -5.13
CA TRP A 109 11.51 6.41 -6.28
C TRP A 109 12.88 6.85 -5.80
N VAL A 110 13.93 6.26 -6.36
CA VAL A 110 15.31 6.47 -5.93
C VAL A 110 16.20 6.83 -7.10
N ALA A 111 17.14 7.72 -6.84
CA ALA A 111 18.24 8.06 -7.72
C ALA A 111 19.41 7.11 -7.42
N LEU A 112 19.88 6.38 -8.42
CA LEU A 112 20.86 5.32 -8.28
C LEU A 112 21.93 5.35 -9.34
N THR A 113 23.03 4.66 -9.09
CA THR A 113 24.06 4.34 -10.09
C THR A 113 24.18 2.82 -10.16
N THR A 114 24.09 2.28 -11.37
CA THR A 114 24.28 0.86 -11.66
C THR A 114 25.77 0.57 -11.88
N TYR A 115 26.31 -0.43 -11.22
CA TYR A 115 27.73 -0.80 -11.33
C TYR A 115 27.96 -2.04 -12.19
N ASP A 116 27.03 -2.99 -12.14
CA ASP A 116 27.07 -4.21 -12.94
C ASP A 116 25.64 -4.68 -13.30
N ALA A 117 25.50 -5.90 -13.81
CA ALA A 117 24.22 -6.44 -14.26
C ALA A 117 23.21 -6.71 -13.12
N GLU A 118 23.67 -6.78 -11.89
CA GLU A 118 22.85 -7.20 -10.74
C GLU A 118 22.87 -6.20 -9.57
N PHE A 119 23.83 -5.27 -9.53
CA PHE A 119 24.07 -4.41 -8.37
C PHE A 119 24.03 -2.92 -8.70
N SER A 120 23.42 -2.17 -7.79
CA SER A 120 23.32 -0.70 -7.84
C SER A 120 23.49 -0.06 -6.47
N VAL A 121 23.72 1.26 -6.46
CA VAL A 121 23.85 2.05 -5.22
C VAL A 121 22.86 3.20 -5.25
N ILE A 122 22.02 3.29 -4.22
CA ILE A 122 21.05 4.36 -4.02
C ILE A 122 21.73 5.58 -3.40
N HIS A 123 21.69 6.70 -4.09
CA HIS A 123 22.24 7.97 -3.63
C HIS A 123 21.22 8.80 -2.86
N LYS A 124 19.96 8.81 -3.33
CA LYS A 124 18.90 9.64 -2.75
C LYS A 124 17.52 9.08 -3.06
N THR A 125 16.59 9.26 -2.13
CA THR A 125 15.16 9.03 -2.36
C THR A 125 14.51 10.32 -2.87
N LEU A 126 13.68 10.24 -3.91
CA LEU A 126 12.86 11.36 -4.36
C LEU A 126 11.83 11.73 -3.28
N PRO A 127 11.39 12.99 -3.22
CA PRO A 127 10.29 13.38 -2.34
C PRO A 127 9.04 12.52 -2.58
N ARG A 128 8.47 11.98 -1.51
CA ARG A 128 7.31 11.12 -1.55
C ARG A 128 6.04 11.92 -1.83
N LEU A 129 5.21 11.46 -2.77
CA LEU A 129 3.91 12.07 -3.06
C LEU A 129 2.86 11.70 -2.01
N SER A 130 2.97 10.49 -1.47
CA SER A 130 2.14 9.96 -0.39
C SER A 130 2.93 8.96 0.45
N MET A 131 2.53 8.76 1.71
CA MET A 131 3.21 7.83 2.61
C MET A 131 2.22 7.31 3.65
N ILE A 132 1.96 6.01 3.63
CA ILE A 132 1.16 5.36 4.65
C ILE A 132 2.09 4.84 5.74
N THR A 133 1.82 5.23 6.97
CA THR A 133 2.62 4.88 8.14
C THR A 133 1.77 4.22 9.21
N ARG A 134 2.43 3.52 10.11
CA ARG A 134 1.82 3.01 11.33
C ARG A 134 2.75 3.23 12.52
N GLN A 135 2.20 3.20 13.71
CA GLN A 135 3.00 3.12 14.93
C GLN A 135 3.72 1.77 14.99
N ALA A 136 5.01 1.78 15.30
CA ALA A 136 5.78 0.54 15.45
C ALA A 136 5.29 -0.24 16.68
N VAL A 137 5.15 -1.55 16.53
CA VAL A 137 4.72 -2.43 17.64
C VAL A 137 5.82 -2.50 18.69
N GLY A 138 5.47 -2.21 19.95
CA GLY A 138 6.41 -2.30 21.08
C GLY A 138 7.38 -1.13 21.23
N GLN A 139 7.35 -0.14 20.36
CA GLN A 139 8.18 1.06 20.44
C GLN A 139 7.28 2.31 20.35
N PHE A 140 6.88 2.86 21.48
CA PHE A 140 6.05 4.05 21.54
C PHE A 140 6.74 5.23 20.84
N GLY A 141 6.03 5.88 19.91
CA GLY A 141 6.52 7.05 19.18
C GLY A 141 7.42 6.74 17.98
N GLU A 142 7.73 5.48 17.67
CA GLU A 142 8.38 5.12 16.42
C GLU A 142 7.36 4.87 15.31
N ILE A 143 7.63 5.46 14.15
CA ILE A 143 6.78 5.35 12.97
C ILE A 143 7.42 4.35 12.02
N GLN A 144 6.62 3.40 11.54
CA GLN A 144 7.01 2.47 10.50
C GLN A 144 6.30 2.84 9.19
N ILE A 145 7.07 3.01 8.11
CA ILE A 145 6.51 3.18 6.78
C ILE A 145 5.92 1.84 6.33
N ILE A 146 4.69 1.89 5.82
CA ILE A 146 4.01 0.74 5.24
C ILE A 146 4.26 0.70 3.75
N ALA A 147 3.98 1.80 3.06
CA ALA A 147 4.21 1.96 1.64
C ALA A 147 4.24 3.45 1.28
N THR A 148 4.86 3.77 0.15
CA THR A 148 5.03 5.13 -0.35
C THR A 148 4.53 5.25 -1.78
N ASN A 149 4.26 6.49 -2.20
CA ASN A 149 3.82 6.82 -3.56
C ASN A 149 2.59 5.98 -3.99
N ILE A 150 1.62 5.89 -3.06
CA ILE A 150 0.33 5.21 -3.23
C ILE A 150 -0.69 6.21 -3.76
N ASP A 151 -1.44 5.84 -4.81
CA ASP A 151 -2.55 6.62 -5.34
C ASP A 151 -3.86 6.28 -4.63
N TYR A 152 -4.13 4.97 -4.42
CA TYR A 152 -5.38 4.45 -3.88
C TYR A 152 -5.16 3.44 -2.76
N ALA A 153 -6.10 3.36 -1.84
CA ALA A 153 -6.13 2.31 -0.81
C ALA A 153 -7.46 1.55 -0.86
N PHE A 154 -7.39 0.24 -1.03
CA PHE A 154 -8.53 -0.64 -0.83
C PHE A 154 -8.76 -0.85 0.66
N LEU A 155 -9.85 -0.31 1.18
CA LEU A 155 -10.31 -0.49 2.56
C LEU A 155 -11.16 -1.74 2.63
N ILE A 156 -10.55 -2.87 3.01
CA ILE A 156 -11.15 -4.19 2.89
C ILE A 156 -11.81 -4.58 4.21
N GLN A 157 -13.11 -4.87 4.13
CA GLN A 157 -13.88 -5.45 5.23
C GLN A 157 -14.76 -6.61 4.77
N ALA A 158 -14.79 -7.68 5.56
CA ALA A 158 -15.75 -8.75 5.36
C ALA A 158 -17.15 -8.33 5.86
N VAL A 159 -18.18 -8.76 5.15
CA VAL A 159 -19.59 -8.48 5.49
C VAL A 159 -20.15 -9.41 6.59
N ASP A 160 -19.29 -10.22 7.18
CA ASP A 160 -19.62 -11.11 8.29
C ASP A 160 -19.68 -10.36 9.66
N ARG A 161 -19.57 -11.11 10.75
CA ARG A 161 -19.63 -10.60 12.15
C ARG A 161 -18.65 -9.46 12.45
N ASP A 162 -17.59 -9.33 11.65
CA ASP A 162 -16.53 -8.34 11.85
C ASP A 162 -16.79 -7.01 11.15
N PHE A 163 -17.92 -6.85 10.44
CA PHE A 163 -18.26 -5.58 9.78
C PHE A 163 -18.43 -4.45 10.78
N ASN A 164 -17.68 -3.35 10.57
CA ASN A 164 -17.68 -2.20 11.48
C ASN A 164 -17.33 -0.89 10.75
N ILE A 165 -18.31 0.01 10.61
CA ILE A 165 -18.15 1.30 9.95
C ILE A 165 -17.13 2.19 10.70
N ASN A 166 -17.03 2.13 12.01
CA ASN A 166 -16.04 2.90 12.76
C ASN A 166 -14.60 2.52 12.36
N ARG A 167 -14.38 1.25 11.96
CA ARG A 167 -13.10 0.82 11.44
C ARG A 167 -12.82 1.39 10.04
N LEU A 168 -13.85 1.53 9.21
CA LEU A 168 -13.73 2.21 7.91
C LEU A 168 -13.35 3.69 8.11
N GLU A 169 -14.01 4.41 9.02
CA GLU A 169 -13.66 5.80 9.33
C GLU A 169 -12.21 5.94 9.79
N ARG A 170 -11.70 4.99 10.57
CA ARG A 170 -10.29 4.97 10.97
C ARG A 170 -9.36 4.82 9.76
N TYR A 171 -9.66 3.91 8.84
CA TYR A 171 -8.85 3.75 7.62
C TYR A 171 -8.96 4.96 6.70
N LEU A 172 -10.14 5.59 6.59
CA LEU A 172 -10.33 6.83 5.85
C LEU A 172 -9.42 7.94 6.39
N THR A 173 -9.39 8.11 7.70
CA THR A 173 -8.52 9.10 8.36
C THR A 173 -7.05 8.89 7.98
N ILE A 174 -6.58 7.64 7.99
CA ILE A 174 -5.21 7.30 7.56
C ILE A 174 -4.99 7.65 6.08
N CYS A 175 -5.93 7.30 5.21
CA CYS A 175 -5.83 7.59 3.78
C CYS A 175 -5.77 9.09 3.50
N TYR A 176 -6.66 9.87 4.09
CA TYR A 176 -6.71 11.32 3.88
C TYR A 176 -5.46 12.01 4.44
N SER A 177 -4.98 11.63 5.63
CA SER A 177 -3.71 12.13 6.16
C SER A 177 -2.52 11.82 5.25
N SER A 178 -2.56 10.67 4.59
CA SER A 178 -1.51 10.21 3.68
C SER A 178 -1.67 10.72 2.25
N LYS A 179 -2.70 11.51 1.95
CA LYS A 179 -3.07 11.98 0.59
C LYS A 179 -3.35 10.82 -0.38
N VAL A 180 -3.92 9.73 0.11
CA VAL A 180 -4.29 8.53 -0.64
C VAL A 180 -5.80 8.48 -0.80
N LYS A 181 -6.28 8.16 -2.01
CA LYS A 181 -7.72 8.04 -2.28
C LYS A 181 -8.25 6.69 -1.77
N PRO A 182 -9.26 6.68 -0.89
CA PRO A 182 -9.85 5.44 -0.39
C PRO A 182 -10.87 4.85 -1.36
N ILE A 183 -10.91 3.51 -1.41
CA ILE A 183 -11.95 2.72 -2.09
C ILE A 183 -12.36 1.62 -1.11
N ILE A 184 -13.63 1.49 -0.80
CA ILE A 184 -14.13 0.44 0.10
C ILE A 184 -14.38 -0.84 -0.71
N VAL A 185 -13.87 -1.98 -0.21
CA VAL A 185 -14.09 -3.29 -0.79
C VAL A 185 -14.70 -4.20 0.28
N LEU A 186 -15.97 -4.49 0.13
CA LEU A 186 -16.71 -5.46 0.94
C LEU A 186 -16.46 -6.86 0.40
N THR A 187 -15.96 -7.75 1.23
CA THR A 187 -15.64 -9.14 0.84
C THR A 187 -16.55 -10.14 1.52
N LYS A 188 -16.51 -11.40 1.07
CA LYS A 188 -17.33 -12.50 1.56
C LYS A 188 -18.84 -12.28 1.36
N THR A 189 -19.20 -11.64 0.25
CA THR A 189 -20.61 -11.34 -0.06
C THR A 189 -21.44 -12.60 -0.30
N ASP A 190 -20.79 -13.71 -0.62
CA ASP A 190 -21.37 -15.06 -0.71
C ASP A 190 -22.00 -15.56 0.59
N LEU A 191 -21.62 -14.98 1.75
CA LEU A 191 -22.16 -15.39 3.06
C LEU A 191 -23.48 -14.71 3.43
N ILE A 192 -23.94 -13.73 2.66
CA ILE A 192 -25.17 -12.98 2.93
C ILE A 192 -25.99 -12.79 1.64
N ASN A 193 -27.27 -12.45 1.78
CA ASN A 193 -28.13 -12.17 0.63
C ASN A 193 -27.94 -10.74 0.10
N GLU A 194 -28.43 -10.50 -1.14
CA GLU A 194 -28.33 -9.19 -1.82
C GLU A 194 -28.98 -8.06 -1.03
N GLN A 195 -30.12 -8.31 -0.36
CA GLN A 195 -30.77 -7.32 0.46
C GLN A 195 -29.83 -6.80 1.57
N LYS A 196 -29.11 -7.74 2.23
CA LYS A 196 -28.15 -7.38 3.28
C LYS A 196 -26.94 -6.64 2.77
N ILE A 197 -26.45 -6.98 1.55
CA ILE A 197 -25.37 -6.24 0.87
C ILE A 197 -25.81 -4.78 0.64
N THR A 198 -27.03 -4.60 0.15
CA THR A 198 -27.62 -3.27 -0.09
C THR A 198 -27.73 -2.48 1.21
N GLU A 199 -28.29 -3.06 2.28
CA GLU A 199 -28.42 -2.41 3.60
C GLU A 199 -27.04 -1.96 4.14
N ILE A 200 -26.02 -2.80 4.03
CA ILE A 200 -24.64 -2.46 4.45
C ILE A 200 -24.09 -1.32 3.61
N THR A 201 -24.25 -1.40 2.30
CA THR A 201 -23.75 -0.38 1.36
C THR A 201 -24.43 0.97 1.61
N ASP A 202 -25.73 0.99 1.82
CA ASP A 202 -26.50 2.19 2.10
C ASP A 202 -26.11 2.79 3.45
N SER A 203 -25.90 1.96 4.48
CA SER A 203 -25.41 2.42 5.79
C SER A 203 -24.02 3.07 5.71
N ILE A 204 -23.15 2.55 4.84
CA ILE A 204 -21.83 3.16 4.56
C ILE A 204 -22.03 4.52 3.88
N LYS A 205 -22.79 4.58 2.78
CA LYS A 205 -23.01 5.81 2.00
C LYS A 205 -23.72 6.90 2.80
N GLN A 206 -24.63 6.52 3.71
CA GLN A 206 -25.30 7.46 4.60
C GLN A 206 -24.32 8.15 5.54
N ARG A 207 -23.32 7.42 6.04
CA ARG A 207 -22.35 7.90 7.02
C ARG A 207 -21.08 8.47 6.39
N ILE A 208 -20.64 7.90 5.27
CA ILE A 208 -19.43 8.27 4.54
C ILE A 208 -19.85 8.72 3.15
N LYS A 209 -19.78 10.02 2.89
CA LYS A 209 -20.17 10.59 1.61
C LYS A 209 -19.08 10.41 0.55
N ASP A 210 -19.49 10.41 -0.71
CA ASP A 210 -18.62 10.43 -1.89
C ASP A 210 -17.57 9.32 -1.94
N ILE A 211 -17.87 8.15 -1.35
CA ILE A 211 -16.99 7.00 -1.31
C ILE A 211 -17.42 5.93 -2.33
N VAL A 212 -16.46 5.38 -3.05
CA VAL A 212 -16.66 4.24 -3.94
C VAL A 212 -16.67 2.95 -3.11
N VAL A 213 -17.70 2.12 -3.32
CA VAL A 213 -17.87 0.84 -2.61
C VAL A 213 -18.04 -0.27 -3.63
N PHE A 214 -17.20 -1.29 -3.56
CA PHE A 214 -17.35 -2.56 -4.28
C PHE A 214 -17.74 -3.65 -3.31
N ALA A 215 -18.68 -4.51 -3.72
CA ALA A 215 -19.06 -5.72 -3.02
C ALA A 215 -18.60 -6.91 -3.85
N ILE A 216 -17.75 -7.77 -3.28
CA ILE A 216 -17.13 -8.89 -3.99
C ILE A 216 -17.17 -10.18 -3.17
N SER A 217 -17.16 -11.32 -3.87
CA SER A 217 -16.85 -12.60 -3.27
C SER A 217 -15.51 -13.12 -3.80
N ASN A 218 -14.60 -13.45 -2.90
CA ASN A 218 -13.33 -14.07 -3.27
C ASN A 218 -13.53 -15.54 -3.74
N GLU A 219 -14.61 -16.18 -3.33
CA GLU A 219 -14.92 -17.59 -3.65
C GLU A 219 -15.63 -17.72 -5.00
N THR A 220 -16.69 -16.93 -5.23
CA THR A 220 -17.47 -16.97 -6.47
C THR A 220 -16.95 -16.04 -7.55
N GLN A 221 -16.07 -15.10 -7.18
CA GLN A 221 -15.55 -14.01 -8.02
C GLN A 221 -16.60 -12.98 -8.47
N ASP A 222 -17.80 -13.01 -7.88
CA ASP A 222 -18.81 -11.98 -8.12
C ASP A 222 -18.27 -10.60 -7.76
N GLY A 223 -18.57 -9.58 -8.57
CA GLY A 223 -18.15 -8.20 -8.40
C GLY A 223 -16.69 -7.90 -8.80
N TYR A 224 -15.90 -8.89 -9.15
CA TYR A 224 -14.49 -8.71 -9.55
C TYR A 224 -14.33 -7.91 -10.83
N GLU A 225 -15.17 -8.13 -11.84
CA GLU A 225 -15.12 -7.40 -13.10
C GLU A 225 -15.22 -5.89 -12.87
N ALA A 226 -16.19 -5.44 -12.06
CA ALA A 226 -16.37 -4.04 -11.71
C ALA A 226 -15.17 -3.47 -10.95
N LEU A 227 -14.58 -4.23 -10.04
CA LEU A 227 -13.37 -3.83 -9.30
C LEU A 227 -12.17 -3.71 -10.25
N GLN A 228 -11.95 -4.68 -11.13
CA GLN A 228 -10.83 -4.71 -12.08
C GLN A 228 -10.90 -3.55 -13.09
N MET A 229 -12.09 -3.22 -13.60
CA MET A 229 -12.31 -2.08 -14.50
C MET A 229 -11.96 -0.73 -13.85
N ASN A 230 -11.97 -0.65 -12.51
CA ASN A 230 -11.59 0.54 -11.76
C ASN A 230 -10.10 0.59 -11.40
N ILE A 231 -9.33 -0.43 -11.75
CA ILE A 231 -7.88 -0.43 -11.55
C ILE A 231 -7.21 0.25 -12.75
N GLU A 232 -6.73 1.46 -12.53
CA GLU A 232 -6.08 2.27 -13.55
C GLU A 232 -4.63 1.83 -13.78
N LYS A 233 -4.18 1.79 -15.04
CA LYS A 233 -2.79 1.51 -15.41
C LYS A 233 -1.82 2.57 -14.81
N GLY A 234 -0.68 2.11 -14.28
CA GLY A 234 0.34 2.97 -13.69
C GLY A 234 -0.05 3.58 -12.34
N LYS A 235 -1.22 3.22 -11.77
CA LYS A 235 -1.64 3.65 -10.44
C LYS A 235 -1.29 2.60 -9.40
N THR A 236 -0.88 3.09 -8.24
CA THR A 236 -0.43 2.24 -7.14
C THR A 236 -1.53 2.13 -6.09
N TYR A 237 -1.85 0.90 -5.73
CA TYR A 237 -2.87 0.50 -4.78
C TYR A 237 -2.23 -0.20 -3.59
N CYS A 238 -2.68 0.10 -2.38
CA CYS A 238 -2.38 -0.70 -1.20
C CYS A 238 -3.67 -1.29 -0.61
N MET A 239 -3.54 -2.27 0.28
CA MET A 239 -4.66 -2.93 0.92
C MET A 239 -4.65 -2.67 2.42
N LEU A 240 -5.71 -2.07 2.96
CA LEU A 240 -5.92 -1.84 4.38
C LEU A 240 -7.10 -2.68 4.88
N GLY A 241 -6.94 -3.37 5.99
CA GLY A 241 -8.02 -4.21 6.54
C GLY A 241 -7.52 -5.16 7.61
N SER A 242 -8.42 -5.68 8.44
CA SER A 242 -8.11 -6.62 9.52
C SER A 242 -7.58 -7.96 9.01
N SER A 243 -7.04 -8.78 9.91
CA SER A 243 -6.70 -10.17 9.55
C SER A 243 -7.98 -10.97 9.23
N GLY A 244 -7.91 -11.87 8.25
CA GLY A 244 -9.02 -12.75 7.89
C GLY A 244 -10.14 -12.13 7.03
N VAL A 245 -10.01 -10.86 6.62
CA VAL A 245 -10.99 -10.22 5.71
C VAL A 245 -10.81 -10.58 4.22
N GLY A 246 -9.86 -11.45 3.88
CA GLY A 246 -9.66 -11.92 2.51
C GLY A 246 -8.67 -11.11 1.66
N LYS A 247 -7.77 -10.30 2.26
CA LYS A 247 -6.76 -9.51 1.52
C LYS A 247 -5.85 -10.37 0.64
N SER A 248 -5.28 -11.44 1.21
CA SER A 248 -4.37 -12.34 0.48
C SER A 248 -5.05 -13.05 -0.68
N THR A 249 -6.31 -13.45 -0.49
CA THR A 249 -7.10 -14.06 -1.54
C THR A 249 -7.42 -13.06 -2.66
N LEU A 250 -7.80 -11.83 -2.27
CA LEU A 250 -8.03 -10.74 -3.22
C LEU A 250 -6.76 -10.44 -4.04
N LEU A 251 -5.60 -10.37 -3.38
CA LEU A 251 -4.31 -10.15 -4.05
C LEU A 251 -4.02 -11.27 -5.08
N ASN A 252 -4.18 -12.53 -4.68
CA ASN A 252 -3.98 -13.68 -5.57
C ASN A 252 -4.93 -13.64 -6.78
N ASN A 253 -6.22 -13.36 -6.53
CA ASN A 253 -7.22 -13.28 -7.59
C ASN A 253 -6.95 -12.13 -8.58
N LEU A 254 -6.54 -10.96 -8.08
CA LEU A 254 -6.20 -9.81 -8.94
C LEU A 254 -4.90 -9.99 -9.71
N SER A 255 -3.91 -10.69 -9.13
CA SER A 255 -2.61 -10.92 -9.77
C SER A 255 -2.59 -12.09 -10.76
N GLY A 256 -3.64 -12.92 -10.77
CA GLY A 256 -3.68 -14.17 -11.57
C GLY A 256 -2.64 -15.21 -11.14
N LYS A 257 -1.95 -15.00 -10.00
CA LYS A 257 -0.88 -15.87 -9.49
C LYS A 257 -1.12 -16.21 -8.02
N THR A 258 -0.76 -17.42 -7.62
CA THR A 258 -0.75 -17.80 -6.20
C THR A 258 0.51 -17.21 -5.53
N LEU A 259 0.51 -15.91 -5.27
CA LEU A 259 1.63 -15.20 -4.64
C LEU A 259 1.66 -15.43 -3.13
N MET A 260 0.50 -15.65 -2.51
CA MET A 260 0.38 -15.86 -1.08
C MET A 260 -0.28 -17.20 -0.75
N ARG A 261 0.22 -17.88 0.28
CA ARG A 261 -0.51 -19.02 0.85
C ARG A 261 -1.73 -18.50 1.58
N THR A 262 -2.91 -18.89 1.10
CA THR A 262 -4.17 -18.71 1.80
C THR A 262 -4.37 -19.93 2.69
N ASP A 263 -3.88 -19.88 3.92
CA ASP A 263 -4.21 -20.90 4.89
C ASP A 263 -5.66 -20.68 5.34
N THR A 264 -6.51 -21.65 5.03
CA THR A 264 -7.73 -21.91 5.81
C THR A 264 -7.33 -21.89 7.28
N ILE A 265 -8.10 -21.20 8.12
CA ILE A 265 -7.90 -21.10 9.57
C ILE A 265 -7.71 -22.51 10.14
N SER A 266 -6.52 -23.06 10.11
CA SER A 266 -6.18 -24.30 10.76
C SER A 266 -5.81 -23.99 12.19
N GLN A 267 -6.75 -24.29 13.08
CA GLN A 267 -6.41 -24.69 14.43
C GLN A 267 -5.39 -25.83 14.30
N ILE A 268 -4.13 -25.59 14.54
CA ILE A 268 -3.16 -26.56 15.10
C ILE A 268 -1.73 -26.01 14.92
N THR A 269 -1.09 -25.95 16.09
CA THR A 269 0.35 -25.99 16.39
C THR A 269 1.22 -24.77 16.18
N ASN A 270 1.52 -24.18 17.35
CA ASN A 270 2.83 -23.70 17.75
C ASN A 270 3.97 -24.52 17.14
N LYS A 271 4.77 -23.91 16.25
CA LYS A 271 6.23 -23.82 16.33
C LYS A 271 6.84 -23.20 15.07
N GLY A 272 7.45 -22.02 15.26
CA GLY A 272 8.74 -21.72 14.65
C GLY A 272 8.88 -21.82 13.14
N ARG A 273 8.29 -20.87 12.41
CA ARG A 273 8.94 -20.32 11.21
C ARG A 273 8.57 -18.85 11.13
N HIS A 274 9.54 -17.97 11.33
CA HIS A 274 9.40 -16.56 11.02
C HIS A 274 8.99 -16.46 9.56
N ILE A 275 7.69 -16.25 9.31
CA ILE A 275 7.20 -15.75 8.04
C ILE A 275 7.69 -14.30 8.05
N THR A 276 8.85 -14.08 7.46
CA THR A 276 9.37 -12.76 7.15
C THR A 276 8.27 -12.08 6.33
N SER A 277 7.73 -11.00 6.86
CA SER A 277 6.75 -10.17 6.17
C SER A 277 7.47 -9.50 5.01
N HIS A 278 7.49 -10.16 3.85
CA HIS A 278 7.98 -9.56 2.63
C HIS A 278 6.96 -8.50 2.20
N ARG A 279 7.44 -7.30 1.96
CA ARG A 279 6.68 -6.25 1.27
C ARG A 279 7.18 -6.24 -0.14
N GLU A 280 6.27 -6.37 -1.07
CA GLU A 280 6.62 -6.45 -2.49
C GLU A 280 5.60 -5.65 -3.31
N LEU A 281 6.10 -5.05 -4.39
CA LEU A 281 5.30 -4.32 -5.36
C LEU A 281 5.06 -5.23 -6.57
N ILE A 282 3.80 -5.41 -6.93
CA ILE A 282 3.35 -6.34 -7.96
C ILE A 282 2.64 -5.55 -9.05
N VAL A 283 3.09 -5.69 -10.30
CA VAL A 283 2.39 -5.14 -11.46
C VAL A 283 1.37 -6.16 -11.96
N LEU A 284 0.11 -5.74 -12.04
CA LEU A 284 -1.00 -6.54 -12.52
C LEU A 284 -1.01 -6.60 -14.05
N GLU A 285 -1.68 -7.60 -14.62
CA GLU A 285 -1.89 -7.69 -16.07
C GLU A 285 -2.67 -6.48 -16.62
N SER A 286 -3.56 -5.89 -15.82
CA SER A 286 -4.25 -4.63 -16.15
C SER A 286 -3.33 -3.41 -16.18
N GLY A 287 -2.07 -3.54 -15.74
CA GLY A 287 -1.10 -2.45 -15.60
C GLY A 287 -1.25 -1.65 -14.31
N GLY A 288 -2.19 -1.98 -13.43
CA GLY A 288 -2.24 -1.46 -12.06
C GLY A 288 -1.11 -2.03 -11.20
N ILE A 289 -0.76 -1.36 -10.12
CA ILE A 289 0.35 -1.73 -9.26
C ILE A 289 -0.19 -1.99 -7.86
N LEU A 290 0.01 -3.19 -7.32
CA LEU A 290 -0.37 -3.53 -5.96
C LEU A 290 0.86 -3.56 -5.05
N VAL A 291 0.74 -2.98 -3.85
CA VAL A 291 1.72 -3.17 -2.79
C VAL A 291 1.19 -4.23 -1.84
N ASP A 292 1.91 -5.36 -1.76
CA ASP A 292 1.63 -6.38 -0.75
C ASP A 292 2.13 -5.91 0.61
N ASN A 293 1.18 -5.76 1.53
CA ASN A 293 1.42 -5.41 2.92
C ASN A 293 1.06 -6.58 3.85
N SER A 294 1.60 -7.76 3.56
CA SER A 294 1.39 -8.93 4.41
C SER A 294 1.79 -8.62 5.86
N GLY A 295 0.85 -8.76 6.79
CA GLY A 295 1.09 -8.54 8.22
C GLY A 295 0.53 -7.26 8.83
N MET A 296 -0.28 -6.48 8.12
CA MET A 296 -1.02 -5.37 8.73
C MET A 296 -2.18 -5.90 9.58
N ARG A 297 -1.90 -6.17 10.87
CA ARG A 297 -2.95 -6.60 11.80
C ARG A 297 -3.81 -5.46 12.32
N GLU A 298 -3.22 -4.32 12.64
CA GLU A 298 -3.95 -3.10 13.04
C GLU A 298 -3.09 -1.87 12.71
N VAL A 299 -3.69 -0.86 12.11
CA VAL A 299 -3.02 0.41 11.86
C VAL A 299 -3.35 1.33 13.03
N GLY A 300 -2.40 1.48 13.95
CA GLY A 300 -2.46 2.54 14.95
C GLY A 300 -2.43 3.90 14.29
N ILE A 301 -3.16 4.85 14.83
CA ILE A 301 -3.18 6.23 14.37
C ILE A 301 -1.83 6.86 14.71
N ALA A 302 -0.99 7.09 13.69
CA ALA A 302 0.13 8.02 13.76
C ALA A 302 -0.37 9.36 13.21
N ASP A 303 0.36 10.43 13.25
CA ASP A 303 -0.03 11.79 12.82
C ASP A 303 -1.19 11.85 11.79
N THR A 304 -2.42 12.13 12.28
CA THR A 304 -3.67 12.00 11.49
C THR A 304 -4.53 13.27 11.55
N SER A 305 -3.96 14.40 11.96
CA SER A 305 -4.73 15.64 12.19
C SER A 305 -5.56 16.04 10.98
N SER A 306 -4.95 16.16 9.81
CA SER A 306 -5.65 16.56 8.58
C SER A 306 -6.65 15.51 8.07
N GLY A 307 -6.35 14.23 8.30
CA GLY A 307 -7.25 13.14 7.90
C GLY A 307 -8.49 13.04 8.77
N LEU A 308 -8.34 13.34 10.06
CA LEU A 308 -9.47 13.37 11.01
C LEU A 308 -10.46 14.47 10.63
N GLU A 309 -9.96 15.67 10.31
CA GLU A 309 -10.77 16.79 9.85
C GLU A 309 -11.55 16.45 8.57
N THR A 310 -10.92 15.78 7.63
CA THR A 310 -11.57 15.38 6.37
C THR A 310 -12.59 14.26 6.60
N THR A 311 -12.28 13.27 7.43
CA THR A 311 -13.17 12.13 7.71
C THR A 311 -14.44 12.58 8.43
N PHE A 312 -14.30 13.50 9.38
CA PHE A 312 -15.39 14.01 10.22
C PHE A 312 -15.73 15.48 9.90
N ASP A 313 -15.66 15.85 8.62
CA ASP A 313 -15.83 17.23 8.14
C ASP A 313 -17.13 17.89 8.62
N ARG A 314 -18.19 17.11 8.79
CA ARG A 314 -19.47 17.57 9.31
C ARG A 314 -19.37 17.97 10.79
N ILE A 315 -18.69 17.16 11.61
CA ILE A 315 -18.43 17.48 13.02
C ILE A 315 -17.56 18.75 13.09
N ILE A 316 -16.50 18.80 12.30
CA ILE A 316 -15.57 19.95 12.26
C ILE A 316 -16.29 21.24 11.84
N ARG A 317 -17.15 21.19 10.80
CA ARG A 317 -17.94 22.36 10.39
C ARG A 317 -18.88 22.85 11.48
N LEU A 318 -19.54 21.94 12.19
CA LEU A 318 -20.44 22.29 13.32
C LEU A 318 -19.66 22.83 14.53
N SER A 319 -18.43 22.34 14.76
CA SER A 319 -17.60 22.81 15.87
C SER A 319 -17.28 24.30 15.79
N LEU A 320 -17.26 24.89 14.59
CA LEU A 320 -17.03 26.33 14.38
C LEU A 320 -18.18 27.19 14.96
N ASN A 321 -19.35 26.61 15.18
CA ASN A 321 -20.54 27.26 15.72
C ASN A 321 -20.70 27.07 17.23
N CYS A 322 -19.78 26.35 17.89
CA CYS A 322 -19.80 26.17 19.33
C CYS A 322 -19.63 27.50 20.07
N LYS A 323 -20.30 27.64 21.22
CA LYS A 323 -20.21 28.83 22.07
C LYS A 323 -18.77 29.12 22.53
N PHE A 324 -17.97 28.08 22.77
CA PHE A 324 -16.59 28.20 23.25
C PHE A 324 -15.60 27.76 22.17
N LYS A 325 -14.51 28.50 22.00
CA LYS A 325 -13.48 28.18 21.00
C LYS A 325 -12.67 26.93 21.32
N ASP A 326 -12.56 26.58 22.61
CA ASP A 326 -11.87 25.41 23.16
C ASP A 326 -12.84 24.28 23.54
N CYS A 327 -14.03 24.26 22.91
CA CYS A 327 -15.05 23.26 23.13
C CYS A 327 -14.53 21.86 22.81
N THR A 328 -14.60 20.95 23.78
CA THR A 328 -14.18 19.55 23.62
C THR A 328 -15.30 18.64 23.10
N HIS A 329 -16.50 19.22 22.94
CA HIS A 329 -17.72 18.55 22.47
C HIS A 329 -18.16 17.38 23.36
N THR A 330 -17.89 17.42 24.67
CA THR A 330 -18.23 16.32 25.61
C THR A 330 -19.44 16.63 26.47
N ASN A 331 -19.48 17.81 27.08
CA ASN A 331 -20.55 18.21 28.03
C ASN A 331 -20.76 19.73 28.12
N GLU A 332 -20.22 20.49 27.18
CA GLU A 332 -20.30 21.96 27.22
C GLU A 332 -21.68 22.46 26.79
N ILE A 333 -22.22 23.39 27.57
CA ILE A 333 -23.50 24.05 27.26
C ILE A 333 -23.31 24.97 26.04
N GLY A 334 -24.17 24.79 25.02
CA GLY A 334 -24.10 25.53 23.78
C GLY A 334 -23.06 24.93 22.76
N CYS A 335 -22.85 23.64 22.90
CA CYS A 335 -22.07 22.88 21.93
C CYS A 335 -22.94 22.47 20.74
N SER A 336 -22.69 23.04 19.56
CA SER A 336 -23.43 22.73 18.32
C SER A 336 -23.25 21.29 17.85
N VAL A 337 -22.13 20.65 18.21
CA VAL A 337 -21.90 19.23 17.88
C VAL A 337 -22.80 18.32 18.72
N ILE A 338 -22.90 18.55 20.04
CA ILE A 338 -23.77 17.76 20.92
C ILE A 338 -25.25 17.94 20.51
N GLU A 339 -25.67 19.17 20.23
CA GLU A 339 -27.03 19.46 19.78
C GLU A 339 -27.34 18.70 18.45
N ALA A 340 -26.41 18.68 17.50
CA ALA A 340 -26.57 17.95 16.24
C ALA A 340 -26.65 16.42 16.44
N VAL A 341 -25.97 15.87 17.45
CA VAL A 341 -26.09 14.45 17.83
C VAL A 341 -27.45 14.17 18.48
N GLU A 342 -27.92 15.04 19.36
CA GLU A 342 -29.23 14.89 20.03
C GLU A 342 -30.39 15.00 19.05
N ASN A 343 -30.28 15.87 18.08
CA ASN A 343 -31.25 16.04 16.97
C ASN A 343 -31.18 14.97 15.88
N GLY A 344 -30.22 14.00 15.98
CA GLY A 344 -30.03 12.95 14.97
C GLY A 344 -29.39 13.43 13.67
N GLU A 345 -28.90 14.66 13.64
CA GLU A 345 -28.18 15.20 12.48
C GLU A 345 -26.81 14.55 12.28
N ILE A 346 -26.12 14.21 13.39
CA ILE A 346 -24.90 13.43 13.41
C ILE A 346 -25.20 12.05 14.00
N ASP A 347 -24.74 10.98 13.34
CA ASP A 347 -24.81 9.63 13.89
C ASP A 347 -24.01 9.53 15.19
N LYS A 348 -24.65 9.07 16.26
CA LYS A 348 -24.05 8.97 17.59
C LYS A 348 -22.79 8.11 17.61
N LYS A 349 -22.78 7.00 16.85
CA LYS A 349 -21.61 6.11 16.81
C LYS A 349 -20.44 6.77 16.08
N SER A 350 -20.71 7.61 15.05
CA SER A 350 -19.68 8.39 14.37
C SER A 350 -19.07 9.44 15.32
N TYR A 351 -19.91 10.15 16.06
CA TYR A 351 -19.46 11.10 17.07
C TYR A 351 -18.61 10.43 18.17
N GLU A 352 -19.04 9.30 18.71
CA GLU A 352 -18.28 8.54 19.70
C GLU A 352 -16.93 8.07 19.16
N ASN A 353 -16.89 7.66 17.88
CA ASN A 353 -15.66 7.27 17.19
C ASN A 353 -14.73 8.46 17.00
N TYR A 354 -15.24 9.62 16.61
CA TYR A 354 -14.50 10.87 16.52
C TYR A 354 -13.81 11.21 17.84
N LEU A 355 -14.56 11.26 18.95
CA LEU A 355 -14.01 11.54 20.27
C LEU A 355 -12.95 10.52 20.72
N LYS A 356 -13.12 9.26 20.35
CA LYS A 356 -12.13 8.22 20.63
C LYS A 356 -10.83 8.48 19.85
N MET A 357 -10.95 8.81 18.58
CA MET A 357 -9.79 9.07 17.73
C MET A 357 -9.06 10.36 18.11
N GLU A 358 -9.78 11.41 18.52
CA GLU A 358 -9.19 12.64 19.08
C GLU A 358 -8.37 12.34 20.36
N ARG A 359 -8.88 11.51 21.25
CA ARG A 359 -8.14 11.09 22.45
C ARG A 359 -6.90 10.27 22.12
N GLU A 360 -6.98 9.37 21.17
CA GLU A 360 -5.82 8.58 20.70
C GLU A 360 -4.75 9.49 20.11
N LYS A 361 -5.14 10.48 19.30
CA LYS A 361 -4.25 11.49 18.71
C LYS A 361 -3.56 12.31 19.81
N ALA A 362 -4.32 12.88 20.74
CA ALA A 362 -3.77 13.67 21.84
C ALA A 362 -2.79 12.85 22.70
N HIS A 363 -3.09 11.58 22.96
CA HIS A 363 -2.17 10.68 23.66
C HIS A 363 -0.87 10.44 22.89
N PHE A 364 -0.95 10.25 21.58
CA PHE A 364 0.23 10.07 20.72
C PHE A 364 1.11 11.34 20.68
N GLU A 365 0.50 12.50 20.55
CA GLU A 365 1.19 13.80 20.54
C GLU A 365 1.88 14.10 21.88
N SER A 366 1.19 13.85 23.02
CA SER A 366 1.76 14.03 24.36
C SER A 366 2.98 13.12 24.59
N THR A 367 2.92 11.87 24.17
CA THR A 367 4.03 10.91 24.27
C THR A 367 5.25 11.36 23.45
N ILE A 368 5.03 11.95 22.27
CA ILE A 368 6.12 12.51 21.44
C ILE A 368 6.73 13.73 22.13
N GLU A 369 5.94 14.61 22.70
CA GLU A 369 6.46 15.79 23.42
C GLU A 369 7.28 15.40 24.64
N GLU A 370 6.82 14.43 25.45
CA GLU A 370 7.56 13.90 26.59
C GLU A 370 8.92 13.30 26.15
N ARG A 371 8.95 12.55 25.06
CA ARG A 371 10.18 12.01 24.50
C ARG A 371 11.13 13.12 24.04
N ARG A 372 10.62 14.11 23.32
CA ARG A 372 11.41 15.28 22.91
C ARG A 372 11.98 16.06 24.11
N LYS A 373 11.24 16.16 25.21
CA LYS A 373 11.74 16.74 26.47
C LYS A 373 12.89 15.90 27.04
N LYS A 374 12.70 14.60 27.17
CA LYS A 374 13.75 13.67 27.65
C LYS A 374 15.00 13.70 26.77
N ASP A 375 14.87 13.69 25.44
CA ASP A 375 15.99 13.78 24.50
C ASP A 375 16.74 15.12 24.64
N LYS A 376 16.02 16.22 24.82
CA LYS A 376 16.63 17.54 25.10
C LYS A 376 17.40 17.56 26.42
N GLU A 377 16.83 16.96 27.46
CA GLU A 377 17.47 16.86 28.79
C GLU A 377 18.73 15.98 28.72
N PHE A 378 18.63 14.83 28.07
CA PHE A 378 19.76 13.93 27.84
C PHE A 378 20.86 14.60 27.00
N GLY A 379 20.50 15.33 25.95
CA GLY A 379 21.45 16.13 25.16
C GLY A 379 22.19 17.20 26.01
N LYS A 380 21.53 17.83 26.97
CA LYS A 380 22.17 18.76 27.93
C LYS A 380 23.16 18.03 28.85
N VAL A 381 22.77 16.84 29.36
CA VAL A 381 23.63 16.02 30.22
C VAL A 381 24.91 15.59 29.48
N ILE A 382 24.79 15.10 28.24
CA ILE A 382 25.95 14.74 27.42
C ILE A 382 26.86 15.97 27.13
N LYS A 383 26.28 17.12 26.85
CA LYS A 383 27.02 18.35 26.56
C LYS A 383 27.80 18.82 27.80
N ASN A 384 27.21 18.73 29.00
CA ASN A 384 27.86 19.06 30.25
C ASN A 384 28.98 18.06 30.57
N TYR A 385 28.73 16.75 30.43
CA TYR A 385 29.73 15.69 30.61
C TYR A 385 30.94 15.91 29.69
N LYS A 386 30.74 16.19 28.41
CA LYS A 386 31.83 16.48 27.46
C LYS A 386 32.59 17.76 27.84
N LYS A 387 31.92 18.74 28.44
CA LYS A 387 32.56 19.99 28.92
C LYS A 387 33.43 19.74 30.14
N ASP A 388 32.95 18.88 31.04
CA ASP A 388 33.72 18.51 32.27
C ASP A 388 34.91 17.60 31.92
N MET A 389 34.76 16.67 31.00
CA MET A 389 35.86 15.85 30.47
C MET A 389 36.96 16.69 29.80
N LYS A 390 36.57 17.77 29.08
CA LYS A 390 37.54 18.71 28.50
C LYS A 390 38.26 19.51 29.57
N LYS A 391 37.58 19.95 30.64
CA LYS A 391 38.19 20.66 31.75
C LYS A 391 39.20 19.80 32.51
N ASN A 392 38.85 18.52 32.76
CA ASN A 392 39.75 17.63 33.47
C ASN A 392 40.98 17.17 32.64
N LYS A 393 40.93 17.28 31.31
CA LYS A 393 42.04 16.96 30.41
C LYS A 393 43.12 18.08 30.37
N PHE A 394 42.80 19.26 30.93
CA PHE A 394 43.76 20.40 31.07
C PHE A 394 44.34 20.49 32.47
N LEU A 395 44.03 19.54 33.38
CA LEU A 395 44.53 19.46 34.77
C LEU A 395 45.48 18.27 35.01
N THR A 396 45.81 17.51 33.97
CA THR A 396 46.89 16.52 33.89
C THR A 396 47.89 16.92 32.82
#